data_6dd3366189161a0151c2909d9b3e28f1
#
_entry.id   6dd3366189161a0151c2909d9b3e28f1
#
_cell.length_a   1.000
_cell.length_b   1.000
_cell.length_c   1.000
_cell.angle_alpha   90.00
_cell.angle_beta   90.00
_cell.angle_gamma   90.00
#
_symmetry.space_group_name_H-M   'P 1'
#
loop_
_entity.id
_entity.type
_entity.pdbx_description
1 polymer ?
#
loop_
_entity_poly.entity_id
_entity_poly.type
_entity_poly.pdbx_seq_one_letter_code
_entity_poly.pdbx_strand_id
1 'polypeptide(L)'
;DFFTIKRGLATGDNDFFILSKEKIEELNLDMNFFTPILPSPRYLKCNEVFSDKYGNPCLDTQYFLLNCTLPEEEVKKNHPSIWNYLSSGIDTTAQKYLCKNRKVWYYQENRSATPFLCSYMGRGNDEHAAPFRFILNHTSAIATNSYLMLYPKATLQETIAQTPDILYEVWNALSNITANDLESEGRVYGGGLKKIEPKELSYVKCPRLAKLLA
;
A
#
# COMPACT_ATOMS: atom_id res chain seq x y z
N ASP A 1 -12.95 -7.47 -16.09
CA ASP A 1 -12.44 -7.93 -14.78
C ASP A 1 -10.92 -8.12 -14.83
N PHE A 2 -10.15 -7.00 -14.79
CA PHE A 2 -8.72 -6.94 -15.06
C PHE A 2 -7.85 -6.99 -13.80
N PHE A 3 -8.44 -6.79 -12.62
CA PHE A 3 -7.72 -6.70 -11.36
C PHE A 3 -8.31 -7.60 -10.27
N THR A 4 -7.42 -8.09 -9.41
CA THR A 4 -7.78 -8.51 -8.06
C THR A 4 -7.51 -7.33 -7.13
N ILE A 5 -8.54 -6.81 -6.47
CA ILE A 5 -8.42 -5.64 -5.61
C ILE A 5 -8.40 -6.09 -4.16
N LYS A 6 -7.38 -5.66 -3.41
CA LYS A 6 -7.25 -5.94 -1.98
C LYS A 6 -6.98 -4.65 -1.23
N ARG A 7 -7.41 -4.59 0.01
CA ARG A 7 -6.98 -3.53 0.90
C ARG A 7 -5.50 -3.72 1.25
N GLY A 8 -4.76 -2.63 1.35
CA GLY A 8 -3.36 -2.67 1.77
C GLY A 8 -3.21 -3.19 3.20
N LEU A 9 -1.97 -3.35 3.62
CA LEU A 9 -1.58 -3.97 4.87
C LEU A 9 -2.07 -3.19 6.09
N ALA A 10 -2.70 -3.88 7.05
CA ALA A 10 -2.99 -3.36 8.38
C ALA A 10 -1.92 -3.82 9.37
N THR A 11 -1.02 -2.93 9.76
CA THR A 11 0.10 -3.27 10.67
C THR A 11 -0.36 -3.57 12.11
N GLY A 12 -1.48 -3.01 12.52
CA GLY A 12 -1.91 -2.99 13.92
C GLY A 12 -1.33 -1.81 14.72
N ASP A 13 -0.16 -1.32 14.30
CA ASP A 13 0.51 -0.15 14.88
C ASP A 13 1.49 0.45 13.88
N ASN A 14 1.05 1.43 13.10
CA ASN A 14 1.92 2.03 12.08
C ASN A 14 3.13 2.73 12.70
N ASP A 15 2.98 3.38 13.85
CA ASP A 15 4.04 4.14 14.49
C ASP A 15 5.17 3.24 15.00
N PHE A 16 4.84 1.98 15.31
CA PHE A 16 5.82 0.98 15.72
C PHE A 16 6.42 0.21 14.54
N PHE A 17 5.60 -0.21 13.58
CA PHE A 17 6.06 -1.10 12.51
C PHE A 17 6.60 -0.38 11.27
N ILE A 18 6.29 0.91 11.08
CA ILE A 18 6.73 1.67 9.91
C ILE A 18 7.74 2.71 10.36
N LEU A 19 9.00 2.51 9.98
CA LEU A 19 10.11 3.40 10.34
C LEU A 19 10.65 4.11 9.10
N SER A 20 11.13 5.33 9.28
CA SER A 20 11.94 5.97 8.25
C SER A 20 13.32 5.32 8.16
N LYS A 21 13.98 5.49 7.03
CA LYS A 21 15.34 4.98 6.81
C LYS A 21 16.30 5.51 7.88
N GLU A 22 16.22 6.79 8.17
CA GLU A 22 17.03 7.47 9.18
C GLU A 22 16.84 6.83 10.56
N LYS A 23 15.59 6.49 10.90
CA LYS A 23 15.28 5.87 12.21
C LYS A 23 15.81 4.44 12.31
N ILE A 24 15.78 3.69 11.22
CA ILE A 24 16.37 2.33 11.16
C ILE A 24 17.89 2.41 11.36
N GLU A 25 18.55 3.36 10.70
CA GLU A 25 19.98 3.60 10.82
C GLU A 25 20.36 4.08 12.23
N GLU A 26 19.61 5.04 12.80
CA GLU A 26 19.80 5.53 14.19
C GLU A 26 19.74 4.40 15.21
N LEU A 27 18.79 3.48 15.05
CA LEU A 27 18.59 2.33 15.93
C LEU A 27 19.49 1.14 15.60
N ASN A 28 20.35 1.25 14.58
CA ASN A 28 21.24 0.20 14.08
C ASN A 28 20.51 -1.13 13.85
N LEU A 29 19.33 -1.06 13.19
CA LEU A 29 18.53 -2.23 12.86
C LEU A 29 18.95 -2.81 11.51
N ASP A 30 18.91 -4.15 11.41
CA ASP A 30 19.26 -4.86 10.17
C ASP A 30 18.17 -4.64 9.11
N MET A 31 18.53 -3.98 7.99
CA MET A 31 17.65 -3.70 6.86
C MET A 31 17.02 -4.94 6.21
N ASN A 32 17.59 -6.13 6.40
CA ASN A 32 17.02 -7.37 5.89
C ASN A 32 15.65 -7.70 6.49
N PHE A 33 15.30 -7.09 7.62
CA PHE A 33 13.98 -7.23 8.25
C PHE A 33 12.96 -6.19 7.78
N PHE A 34 13.31 -5.37 6.78
CA PHE A 34 12.48 -4.26 6.38
C PHE A 34 12.07 -4.34 4.91
N THR A 35 10.79 -4.09 4.65
CA THR A 35 10.21 -4.03 3.31
C THR A 35 9.81 -2.60 3.00
N PRO A 36 10.15 -2.04 1.82
CA PRO A 36 9.72 -0.69 1.45
C PRO A 36 8.20 -0.55 1.51
N ILE A 37 7.72 0.56 2.05
CA ILE A 37 6.29 0.85 2.17
C ILE A 37 6.00 2.31 1.83
N LEU A 38 4.92 2.56 1.10
CA LEU A 38 4.51 3.93 0.79
C LEU A 38 3.93 4.64 2.01
N PRO A 39 4.20 5.94 2.17
CA PRO A 39 3.53 6.76 3.18
C PRO A 39 2.02 6.78 2.93
N SER A 40 1.23 7.17 3.94
CA SER A 40 -0.21 7.39 3.76
C SER A 40 -0.48 8.34 2.58
N PRO A 41 -1.59 8.16 1.82
CA PRO A 41 -1.96 9.04 0.69
C PRO A 41 -1.96 10.53 1.05
N ARG A 42 -2.19 10.87 2.32
CA ARG A 42 -2.15 12.24 2.84
C ARG A 42 -0.76 12.87 2.70
N TYR A 43 0.29 12.08 2.83
CA TYR A 43 1.68 12.55 2.78
C TYR A 43 2.34 12.29 1.43
N LEU A 44 1.75 11.45 0.59
CA LEU A 44 2.23 11.20 -0.77
C LEU A 44 1.75 12.32 -1.70
N LYS A 45 2.66 13.22 -2.10
CA LYS A 45 2.34 14.41 -2.91
C LYS A 45 2.22 14.13 -4.42
N CYS A 46 2.79 13.02 -4.89
CA CYS A 46 2.80 12.62 -6.31
C CYS A 46 1.78 11.49 -6.59
N ASN A 47 1.37 11.36 -7.85
CA ASN A 47 0.55 10.24 -8.31
C ASN A 47 1.36 9.19 -9.09
N GLU A 48 2.65 9.43 -9.28
CA GLU A 48 3.60 8.50 -9.87
C GLU A 48 4.82 8.40 -8.96
N VAL A 49 5.19 7.19 -8.56
CA VAL A 49 6.29 6.93 -7.63
C VAL A 49 7.37 6.15 -8.37
N PHE A 50 8.49 6.81 -8.61
CA PHE A 50 9.65 6.22 -9.26
C PHE A 50 10.51 5.40 -8.29
N SER A 51 11.21 4.42 -8.86
CA SER A 51 12.09 3.52 -8.13
C SER A 51 13.55 3.97 -8.21
N ASP A 52 14.27 3.83 -7.12
CA ASP A 52 15.72 3.81 -7.15
C ASP A 52 16.25 2.47 -7.69
N LYS A 53 17.58 2.33 -7.82
CA LYS A 53 18.22 1.10 -8.30
C LYS A 53 18.00 -0.12 -7.41
N TYR A 54 17.49 0.05 -6.21
CA TYR A 54 17.21 -1.01 -5.24
C TYR A 54 15.70 -1.34 -5.14
N GLY A 55 14.87 -0.66 -5.90
CA GLY A 55 13.42 -0.82 -5.85
C GLY A 55 12.72 0.03 -4.80
N ASN A 56 13.44 0.92 -4.10
CA ASN A 56 12.82 1.79 -3.10
C ASN A 56 12.19 3.02 -3.74
N PRO A 57 11.13 3.61 -3.12
CA PRO A 57 10.54 4.84 -3.59
C PRO A 57 11.51 6.02 -3.57
N CYS A 58 11.61 6.75 -4.70
CA CYS A 58 12.33 8.02 -4.77
C CYS A 58 11.47 9.14 -4.15
N LEU A 59 11.40 9.18 -2.84
CA LEU A 59 10.66 10.17 -2.04
C LEU A 59 11.61 10.87 -1.06
N ASP A 60 11.26 12.08 -0.62
CA ASP A 60 12.04 12.85 0.35
C ASP A 60 12.33 12.06 1.63
N THR A 61 11.34 11.27 2.09
CA THR A 61 11.49 10.34 3.20
C THR A 61 11.11 8.94 2.73
N GLN A 62 12.02 8.00 2.88
CA GLN A 62 11.78 6.59 2.61
C GLN A 62 11.29 5.90 3.87
N TYR A 63 10.19 5.15 3.76
CA TYR A 63 9.61 4.37 4.85
C TYR A 63 9.72 2.88 4.58
N PHE A 64 9.87 2.12 5.67
CA PHE A 64 10.03 0.68 5.64
C PHE A 64 9.17 0.03 6.72
N LEU A 65 8.55 -1.08 6.36
CA LEU A 65 7.80 -1.93 7.26
C LEU A 65 8.73 -2.96 7.91
N LEU A 66 8.75 -3.01 9.23
CA LEU A 66 9.37 -4.12 9.94
C LEU A 66 8.55 -5.39 9.68
N ASN A 67 9.15 -6.33 8.94
CA ASN A 67 8.54 -7.58 8.48
C ASN A 67 9.39 -8.78 8.91
N CYS A 68 9.41 -9.05 10.21
CA CYS A 68 10.08 -10.20 10.77
C CYS A 68 9.14 -11.41 10.78
N THR A 69 9.56 -12.51 10.16
CA THR A 69 8.81 -13.77 10.10
C THR A 69 9.46 -14.89 10.92
N LEU A 70 10.57 -14.59 11.61
CA LEU A 70 11.31 -15.54 12.43
C LEU A 70 10.62 -15.74 13.80
N PRO A 71 10.70 -16.96 14.37
CA PRO A 71 10.25 -17.21 15.74
C PRO A 71 11.03 -16.37 16.76
N GLU A 72 10.38 -16.05 17.87
CA GLU A 72 10.95 -15.21 18.92
C GLU A 72 12.31 -15.67 19.41
N GLU A 73 12.48 -16.98 19.65
CA GLU A 73 13.73 -17.57 20.14
C GLU A 73 14.88 -17.40 19.13
N GLU A 74 14.58 -17.47 17.84
CA GLU A 74 15.55 -17.25 16.78
C GLU A 74 15.97 -15.79 16.71
N VAL A 75 15.01 -14.87 16.78
CA VAL A 75 15.26 -13.42 16.79
C VAL A 75 16.12 -13.03 18.00
N LYS A 76 15.79 -13.54 19.20
CA LYS A 76 16.57 -13.32 20.44
C LYS A 76 18.01 -13.75 20.30
N LYS A 77 18.21 -14.95 19.73
CA LYS A 77 19.55 -15.56 19.64
C LYS A 77 20.42 -14.92 18.58
N ASN A 78 19.86 -14.67 17.39
CA ASN A 78 20.64 -14.37 16.18
C ASN A 78 20.54 -12.90 15.75
N HIS A 79 19.52 -12.16 16.21
CA HIS A 79 19.23 -10.78 15.79
C HIS A 79 18.92 -9.87 16.98
N PRO A 80 19.90 -9.66 17.89
CA PRO A 80 19.66 -8.97 19.16
C PRO A 80 19.17 -7.51 18.98
N SER A 81 19.61 -6.78 17.96
CA SER A 81 19.11 -5.41 17.70
C SER A 81 17.63 -5.40 17.36
N ILE A 82 17.19 -6.33 16.49
CA ILE A 82 15.77 -6.50 16.15
C ILE A 82 14.97 -6.93 17.38
N TRP A 83 15.52 -7.86 18.19
CA TRP A 83 14.83 -8.27 19.41
C TRP A 83 14.68 -7.12 20.42
N ASN A 84 15.72 -6.34 20.63
CA ASN A 84 15.68 -5.18 21.54
C ASN A 84 14.59 -4.18 21.07
N TYR A 85 14.46 -3.97 19.77
CA TYR A 85 13.39 -3.14 19.23
C TYR A 85 12.02 -3.79 19.45
N LEU A 86 11.82 -5.05 19.05
CA LEU A 86 10.55 -5.75 19.23
C LEU A 86 10.15 -5.81 20.71
N SER A 87 11.08 -6.10 21.62
CA SER A 87 10.79 -6.20 23.05
C SER A 87 10.24 -4.91 23.66
N SER A 88 10.60 -3.75 23.12
CA SER A 88 10.04 -2.45 23.54
C SER A 88 8.54 -2.31 23.26
N GLY A 89 7.99 -3.12 22.36
CA GLY A 89 6.57 -3.10 22.00
C GLY A 89 5.70 -4.12 22.74
N ILE A 90 6.27 -4.97 23.62
CA ILE A 90 5.53 -6.09 24.25
C ILE A 90 4.35 -5.59 25.09
N ASP A 91 4.57 -4.55 25.90
CA ASP A 91 3.55 -4.04 26.83
C ASP A 91 2.60 -3.01 26.17
N THR A 92 2.87 -2.63 24.92
CA THR A 92 2.12 -1.59 24.18
C THR A 92 1.56 -2.13 22.89
N THR A 93 2.39 -2.21 21.85
CA THR A 93 2.00 -2.62 20.49
C THR A 93 1.46 -4.04 20.45
N ALA A 94 2.08 -4.98 21.16
CA ALA A 94 1.63 -6.38 21.20
C ALA A 94 0.23 -6.53 21.83
N GLN A 95 -0.19 -5.59 22.69
CA GLN A 95 -1.51 -5.57 23.31
C GLN A 95 -2.60 -4.99 22.41
N LYS A 96 -2.24 -4.31 21.30
CA LYS A 96 -3.23 -3.80 20.35
C LYS A 96 -3.98 -4.94 19.67
N TYR A 97 -5.27 -4.73 19.40
CA TYR A 97 -6.20 -5.78 18.95
C TYR A 97 -5.67 -6.64 17.80
N LEU A 98 -5.16 -6.02 16.73
CA LEU A 98 -4.66 -6.78 15.58
C LEU A 98 -3.40 -7.59 15.93
N CYS A 99 -2.47 -7.01 16.67
CA CYS A 99 -1.22 -7.66 17.05
C CYS A 99 -1.49 -8.84 17.99
N LYS A 100 -2.29 -8.63 19.02
CA LYS A 100 -2.65 -9.64 20.01
C LYS A 100 -3.31 -10.89 19.40
N ASN A 101 -4.04 -10.74 18.30
CA ASN A 101 -4.77 -11.84 17.65
C ASN A 101 -3.94 -12.53 16.54
N ARG A 102 -2.67 -12.17 16.34
CA ARG A 102 -1.76 -12.86 15.41
C ARG A 102 -1.12 -14.09 16.08
N LYS A 103 -0.67 -15.03 15.24
CA LYS A 103 0.08 -16.20 15.72
C LYS A 103 1.33 -15.78 16.52
N VAL A 104 2.03 -14.78 16.02
CA VAL A 104 3.11 -14.06 16.70
C VAL A 104 2.79 -12.57 16.52
N TRP A 105 2.78 -11.80 17.57
CA TRP A 105 2.23 -10.45 17.60
C TRP A 105 2.87 -9.49 16.58
N TYR A 106 4.14 -9.68 16.25
CA TYR A 106 4.89 -8.85 15.29
C TYR A 106 4.84 -9.36 13.85
N TYR A 107 4.27 -10.54 13.58
CA TYR A 107 4.14 -11.03 12.20
C TYR A 107 3.19 -10.15 11.40
N GLN A 108 3.62 -9.81 10.19
CA GLN A 108 2.81 -9.03 9.25
C GLN A 108 2.17 -9.96 8.21
N GLU A 109 1.05 -9.51 7.63
CA GLU A 109 0.49 -10.20 6.47
C GLU A 109 1.45 -10.07 5.29
N ASN A 110 1.57 -11.12 4.50
CA ASN A 110 2.33 -11.05 3.25
C ASN A 110 1.53 -10.26 2.20
N ARG A 111 2.14 -9.18 1.70
CA ARG A 111 1.64 -8.37 0.59
C ARG A 111 2.77 -8.19 -0.41
N SER A 112 2.50 -8.42 -1.69
CA SER A 112 3.40 -8.05 -2.78
C SER A 112 3.12 -6.62 -3.24
N ALA A 113 4.12 -5.94 -3.77
CA ALA A 113 3.92 -4.68 -4.46
C ALA A 113 3.02 -4.86 -5.70
N THR A 114 2.37 -3.79 -6.12
CA THR A 114 1.59 -3.74 -7.35
C THR A 114 1.79 -2.40 -8.02
N PRO A 115 1.75 -2.32 -9.37
CA PRO A 115 1.92 -1.04 -10.06
C PRO A 115 0.75 -0.08 -9.87
N PHE A 116 -0.45 -0.56 -9.51
CA PHE A 116 -1.63 0.30 -9.42
C PHE A 116 -2.20 0.32 -8.01
N LEU A 117 -2.34 1.54 -7.48
CA LEU A 117 -2.93 1.80 -6.18
C LEU A 117 -4.07 2.81 -6.31
N CYS A 118 -5.05 2.72 -5.42
CA CYS A 118 -6.10 3.72 -5.25
C CYS A 118 -6.14 4.15 -3.78
N SER A 119 -6.29 5.45 -3.52
CA SER A 119 -6.52 5.90 -2.14
C SER A 119 -7.86 5.35 -1.63
N TYR A 120 -7.84 4.80 -0.40
CA TYR A 120 -9.01 4.16 0.20
C TYR A 120 -10.10 5.14 0.62
N MET A 121 -9.67 6.34 1.01
CA MET A 121 -10.54 7.43 1.43
C MET A 121 -10.09 8.74 0.78
N GLY A 122 -11.04 9.61 0.51
CA GLY A 122 -10.76 10.95 0.00
C GLY A 122 -11.87 11.94 0.34
N ARG A 123 -11.53 13.22 0.29
CA ARG A 123 -12.50 14.31 0.32
C ARG A 123 -12.42 15.01 -1.03
N GLY A 124 -13.51 15.05 -1.75
CA GLY A 124 -13.64 15.95 -2.89
C GLY A 124 -13.80 17.37 -2.34
N ASN A 125 -12.81 18.22 -2.56
CA ASN A 125 -12.89 19.63 -2.15
C ASN A 125 -13.62 20.48 -3.18
N ASP A 126 -13.79 19.99 -4.42
CA ASP A 126 -14.48 20.65 -5.53
C ASP A 126 -15.37 19.66 -6.24
N GLU A 127 -16.48 20.14 -6.85
CA GLU A 127 -17.44 19.32 -7.59
C GLU A 127 -16.82 18.54 -8.76
N HIS A 128 -15.61 18.89 -9.18
CA HIS A 128 -14.89 18.28 -10.31
C HIS A 128 -13.68 17.44 -9.89
N ALA A 129 -13.25 17.48 -8.63
CA ALA A 129 -12.08 16.71 -8.16
C ALA A 129 -12.51 15.30 -7.75
N ALA A 130 -11.95 14.29 -8.39
CA ALA A 130 -12.17 12.90 -7.98
C ALA A 130 -11.74 12.70 -6.51
N PRO A 131 -12.61 12.14 -5.65
CA PRO A 131 -12.33 11.98 -4.23
C PRO A 131 -11.23 10.94 -3.97
N PHE A 132 -10.92 10.13 -4.96
CA PHE A 132 -9.91 9.07 -4.89
C PHE A 132 -8.80 9.33 -5.90
N ARG A 133 -7.57 8.97 -5.52
CA ARG A 133 -6.37 9.12 -6.34
C ARG A 133 -5.91 7.75 -6.81
N PHE A 134 -5.66 7.59 -8.10
CA PHE A 134 -4.95 6.45 -8.65
C PHE A 134 -3.46 6.78 -8.76
N ILE A 135 -2.63 5.90 -8.21
CA ILE A 135 -1.18 6.08 -8.12
C ILE A 135 -0.49 4.97 -8.90
N LEU A 136 0.44 5.36 -9.76
CA LEU A 136 1.35 4.46 -10.46
C LEU A 136 2.61 4.25 -9.61
N ASN A 137 2.86 3.01 -9.24
CA ASN A 137 3.97 2.62 -8.37
C ASN A 137 4.97 1.75 -9.15
N HIS A 138 6.12 2.31 -9.47
CA HIS A 138 7.22 1.61 -10.14
C HIS A 138 8.18 0.91 -9.16
N THR A 139 7.84 0.91 -7.86
CA THR A 139 8.74 0.46 -6.81
C THR A 139 8.35 -0.91 -6.27
N SER A 140 9.22 -1.51 -5.47
CA SER A 140 8.92 -2.70 -4.68
C SER A 140 8.13 -2.40 -3.40
N ALA A 141 7.75 -1.14 -3.18
CA ALA A 141 7.02 -0.75 -1.98
C ALA A 141 5.59 -1.29 -1.99
N ILE A 142 5.23 -1.85 -0.85
CA ILE A 142 3.84 -2.20 -0.53
C ILE A 142 3.10 -0.96 0.01
N ALA A 143 1.81 -1.10 0.31
CA ALA A 143 1.02 0.01 0.82
C ALA A 143 0.21 -0.39 2.06
N THR A 144 -0.03 0.59 2.95
CA THR A 144 -0.88 0.41 4.13
C THR A 144 -2.36 0.30 3.76
N ASN A 145 -3.19 -0.05 4.73
CA ASN A 145 -4.65 -0.14 4.59
C ASN A 145 -5.36 1.19 4.29
N SER A 146 -4.62 2.27 4.13
CA SER A 146 -5.10 3.54 3.57
C SER A 146 -5.14 3.57 2.04
N TYR A 147 -4.72 2.47 1.40
CA TYR A 147 -4.80 2.24 -0.04
C TYR A 147 -5.59 0.98 -0.36
N LEU A 148 -6.15 0.94 -1.56
CA LEU A 148 -6.53 -0.26 -2.28
C LEU A 148 -5.41 -0.63 -3.25
N MET A 149 -5.01 -1.89 -3.25
CA MET A 149 -3.96 -2.45 -4.09
C MET A 149 -4.63 -3.22 -5.24
N LEU A 150 -4.41 -2.75 -6.47
CA LEU A 150 -5.00 -3.32 -7.68
C LEU A 150 -3.96 -4.24 -8.34
N TYR A 151 -4.10 -5.53 -8.14
CA TYR A 151 -3.22 -6.55 -8.73
C TYR A 151 -3.72 -6.92 -10.13
N PRO A 152 -2.95 -6.65 -11.20
CA PRO A 152 -3.30 -7.09 -12.54
C PRO A 152 -3.50 -8.61 -12.56
N LYS A 153 -4.55 -9.09 -13.24
CA LYS A 153 -4.76 -10.52 -13.51
C LYS A 153 -3.88 -10.97 -14.68
N ALA A 154 -3.77 -12.29 -14.88
CA ALA A 154 -2.84 -12.92 -15.81
C ALA A 154 -2.79 -12.23 -17.18
N THR A 155 -3.93 -12.05 -17.84
CA THR A 155 -4.00 -11.40 -19.17
C THR A 155 -3.37 -10.00 -19.16
N LEU A 156 -3.71 -9.17 -18.17
CA LEU A 156 -3.13 -7.82 -18.05
C LEU A 156 -1.65 -7.87 -17.68
N GLN A 157 -1.22 -8.82 -16.84
CA GLN A 157 0.19 -9.02 -16.53
C GLN A 157 1.01 -9.37 -17.76
N GLU A 158 0.51 -10.28 -18.60
CA GLU A 158 1.15 -10.68 -19.86
C GLU A 158 1.24 -9.49 -20.83
N THR A 159 0.18 -8.70 -20.95
CA THR A 159 0.17 -7.50 -21.79
C THR A 159 1.20 -6.47 -21.31
N ILE A 160 1.28 -6.22 -20.00
CA ILE A 160 2.27 -5.32 -19.40
C ILE A 160 3.70 -5.83 -19.65
N ALA A 161 3.94 -7.12 -19.52
CA ALA A 161 5.26 -7.71 -19.75
C ALA A 161 5.71 -7.59 -21.23
N GLN A 162 4.78 -7.70 -22.17
CA GLN A 162 5.05 -7.58 -23.61
C GLN A 162 5.16 -6.11 -24.07
N THR A 163 4.37 -5.23 -23.48
CA THR A 163 4.26 -3.81 -23.85
C THR A 163 4.29 -2.95 -22.60
N PRO A 164 5.49 -2.63 -22.04
CA PRO A 164 5.60 -1.89 -20.78
C PRO A 164 4.88 -0.54 -20.74
N ASP A 165 4.79 0.16 -21.87
CA ASP A 165 4.12 1.46 -21.98
C ASP A 165 2.61 1.37 -21.69
N ILE A 166 2.02 0.19 -21.77
CA ILE A 166 0.62 -0.06 -21.42
C ILE A 166 0.32 0.30 -19.94
N LEU A 167 1.34 0.29 -19.08
CA LEU A 167 1.20 0.73 -17.69
C LEU A 167 0.64 2.14 -17.58
N TYR A 168 1.17 3.06 -18.39
CA TYR A 168 0.72 4.46 -18.42
C TYR A 168 -0.69 4.60 -18.99
N GLU A 169 -1.01 3.83 -20.02
CA GLU A 169 -2.34 3.85 -20.61
C GLU A 169 -3.40 3.30 -19.64
N VAL A 170 -3.08 2.20 -18.95
CA VAL A 170 -3.94 1.64 -17.89
C VAL A 170 -4.11 2.62 -16.72
N TRP A 171 -3.01 3.20 -16.22
CA TRP A 171 -3.06 4.20 -15.16
C TRP A 171 -3.87 5.43 -15.56
N ASN A 172 -3.69 5.91 -16.79
CA ASN A 172 -4.45 7.03 -17.34
C ASN A 172 -5.93 6.70 -17.46
N ALA A 173 -6.28 5.48 -17.91
CA ALA A 173 -7.65 5.01 -17.95
C ALA A 173 -8.30 4.99 -16.55
N LEU A 174 -7.59 4.48 -15.55
CA LEU A 174 -8.04 4.47 -14.15
C LEU A 174 -8.18 5.89 -13.58
N SER A 175 -7.22 6.76 -13.84
CA SER A 175 -7.20 8.16 -13.35
C SER A 175 -8.30 9.03 -13.95
N ASN A 176 -8.86 8.62 -15.08
CA ASN A 176 -10.00 9.28 -15.73
C ASN A 176 -11.37 8.72 -15.32
N ILE A 177 -11.45 7.80 -14.37
CA ILE A 177 -12.70 7.39 -13.74
C ILE A 177 -13.26 8.60 -13.00
N THR A 178 -14.51 8.97 -13.29
CA THR A 178 -15.09 10.19 -12.74
C THR A 178 -15.50 10.02 -11.28
N ALA A 179 -15.66 11.14 -10.58
CA ALA A 179 -16.20 11.15 -9.23
C ALA A 179 -17.58 10.45 -9.18
N ASN A 180 -18.43 10.70 -10.16
CA ASN A 180 -19.77 10.10 -10.24
C ASN A 180 -19.72 8.58 -10.40
N ASP A 181 -18.79 8.04 -11.22
CA ASP A 181 -18.61 6.60 -11.39
C ASP A 181 -18.18 5.93 -10.09
N LEU A 182 -17.32 6.61 -9.32
CA LEU A 182 -16.82 6.10 -8.03
C LEU A 182 -17.86 6.27 -6.91
N GLU A 183 -18.67 7.34 -6.94
CA GLU A 183 -19.68 7.63 -5.93
C GLU A 183 -20.90 6.74 -6.05
N SER A 184 -21.24 6.30 -7.27
CA SER A 184 -22.35 5.36 -7.48
C SER A 184 -22.13 4.03 -6.77
N GLU A 185 -20.88 3.63 -6.59
CA GLU A 185 -20.49 2.37 -5.94
C GLU A 185 -19.93 2.56 -4.52
N GLY A 186 -19.46 3.77 -4.18
CA GLY A 186 -18.82 4.07 -2.89
C GLY A 186 -19.79 4.56 -1.82
N ARG A 187 -19.24 4.82 -0.62
CA ARG A 187 -20.01 5.30 0.55
C ARG A 187 -19.59 6.70 0.94
N VAL A 188 -20.58 7.53 1.25
CA VAL A 188 -20.38 8.88 1.78
C VAL A 188 -20.59 8.85 3.30
N TYR A 189 -19.60 9.35 4.03
CA TYR A 189 -19.65 9.53 5.47
C TYR A 189 -19.81 11.01 5.85
N GLY A 190 -20.13 11.29 7.12
CA GLY A 190 -20.26 12.65 7.62
C GLY A 190 -19.06 13.54 7.30
N GLY A 191 -19.30 14.82 6.96
CA GLY A 191 -18.28 15.78 6.58
C GLY A 191 -17.67 15.57 5.18
N GLY A 192 -18.42 14.91 4.26
CA GLY A 192 -18.01 14.73 2.87
C GLY A 192 -16.86 13.74 2.67
N LEU A 193 -16.51 12.95 3.69
CA LEU A 193 -15.51 11.89 3.55
C LEU A 193 -16.10 10.74 2.73
N LYS A 194 -15.47 10.44 1.61
CA LYS A 194 -15.85 9.35 0.71
C LYS A 194 -14.91 8.16 0.94
N LYS A 195 -15.45 6.96 0.90
CA LYS A 195 -14.75 5.71 1.13
C LYS A 195 -15.20 4.70 0.07
N ILE A 196 -14.26 3.94 -0.47
CA ILE A 196 -14.53 2.87 -1.42
C ILE A 196 -13.85 1.57 -0.95
N GLU A 197 -14.63 0.49 -0.86
CA GLU A 197 -14.12 -0.83 -0.50
C GLU A 197 -13.62 -1.59 -1.75
N PRO A 198 -12.75 -2.62 -1.59
CA PRO A 198 -12.24 -3.38 -2.72
C PRO A 198 -13.35 -3.92 -3.63
N LYS A 199 -14.43 -4.43 -3.05
CA LYS A 199 -15.56 -4.97 -3.80
C LYS A 199 -16.32 -3.87 -4.56
N GLU A 200 -16.49 -2.71 -3.95
CA GLU A 200 -17.16 -1.55 -4.56
C GLU A 200 -16.34 -1.05 -5.76
N LEU A 201 -15.02 -0.86 -5.59
CA LEU A 201 -14.13 -0.47 -6.70
C LEU A 201 -14.13 -1.52 -7.84
N SER A 202 -14.33 -2.79 -7.55
CA SER A 202 -14.37 -3.83 -8.59
C SER A 202 -15.60 -3.76 -9.49
N TYR A 203 -16.65 -3.07 -9.08
CA TYR A 203 -17.88 -2.85 -9.88
C TYR A 203 -17.81 -1.58 -10.74
N VAL A 204 -16.89 -0.68 -10.46
CA VAL A 204 -16.74 0.56 -11.22
C VAL A 204 -16.40 0.24 -12.68
N LYS A 205 -17.22 0.75 -13.59
CA LYS A 205 -17.03 0.55 -15.02
C LYS A 205 -15.95 1.48 -15.55
N CYS A 206 -14.99 0.94 -16.28
CA CYS A 206 -13.94 1.69 -16.97
C CYS A 206 -13.92 1.31 -18.47
N PRO A 207 -14.79 1.93 -19.30
CA PRO A 207 -14.88 1.58 -20.72
C PRO A 207 -13.57 1.82 -21.49
N ARG A 208 -12.75 2.80 -21.06
CA ARG A 208 -11.44 3.07 -21.67
C ARG A 208 -10.51 1.89 -21.49
N LEU A 209 -10.45 1.32 -20.26
CA LEU A 209 -9.64 0.15 -19.98
C LEU A 209 -10.11 -1.09 -20.76
N ALA A 210 -11.43 -1.27 -20.90
CA ALA A 210 -11.98 -2.36 -21.69
C ALA A 210 -11.60 -2.26 -23.19
N LYS A 211 -11.55 -1.06 -23.75
CA LYS A 211 -11.13 -0.83 -25.14
C LYS A 211 -9.63 -1.02 -25.34
N LEU A 212 -8.83 -0.72 -24.33
CA LEU A 212 -7.38 -0.84 -24.38
C LEU A 212 -6.91 -2.29 -24.42
N LEU A 213 -7.68 -3.18 -23.83
CA LEU A 213 -7.34 -4.60 -23.61
C LEU A 213 -8.22 -5.54 -24.45
N ALA A 214 -9.00 -5.00 -25.38
CA ALA A 214 -9.79 -5.77 -26.35
C ALA A 214 -8.97 -6.08 -27.61
#